data_ddafe150a6cc26d07aff26553989f6cd
#
_entry.id   ddafe150a6cc26d07aff26553989f6cd
#
_cell.length_a   1.000
_cell.length_b   1.000
_cell.length_c   1.000
_cell.angle_alpha   90.00
_cell.angle_beta   90.00
_cell.angle_gamma   90.00
#
_symmetry.space_group_name_H-M   'P 1'
#
loop_
_entity.id
_entity.type
_entity.pdbx_description
1 polymer ?
#
loop_
_entity_poly.entity_id
_entity_poly.type
_entity_poly.pdbx_seq_one_letter_code
_entity_poly.pdbx_strand_id
1 'polypeptide(L)'
;MNDFAMMNPNDIESIEVLKDASATAIYGARGANGVIMVTTKRGLSGTEGTQMSYQGSVSIRHMARKMEVMNAQEWCDAFMKGLENENKYQGTSWKLERPYWFSDRRYFDANGNPLYDTDWQEEATRTAVGHNHQLNIQQGTKTSSIGAFLNYSDYQGIMKNTWTKRISGKLAYDAKPTKWLTTGINLMVNHTT
;
A
#
# COMPACT_ATOMS: atom_id res chain seq x y z
N MET A 1 13.93 -9.63 9.39
CA MET A 1 13.33 -8.94 8.26
C MET A 1 12.21 -9.83 7.74
N ASN A 2 11.05 -9.28 7.42
CA ASN A 2 9.91 -10.13 7.04
C ASN A 2 9.95 -10.34 5.51
N ASP A 3 10.66 -11.38 5.06
CA ASP A 3 10.92 -11.65 3.63
C ASP A 3 9.63 -11.81 2.82
N PHE A 4 8.53 -12.23 3.47
CA PHE A 4 7.22 -12.35 2.84
C PHE A 4 6.68 -11.01 2.34
N ALA A 5 6.88 -9.91 3.07
CA ALA A 5 6.42 -8.57 2.67
C ALA A 5 7.16 -8.02 1.44
N MET A 6 8.33 -8.58 1.12
CA MET A 6 9.13 -8.17 -0.03
C MET A 6 8.80 -8.97 -1.30
N MET A 7 8.09 -10.10 -1.18
CA MET A 7 7.72 -10.91 -2.34
C MET A 7 6.67 -10.21 -3.18
N ASN A 8 6.79 -10.35 -4.50
CA ASN A 8 5.71 -9.99 -5.40
C ASN A 8 4.59 -11.05 -5.32
N PRO A 9 3.36 -10.70 -4.96
CA PRO A 9 2.25 -11.65 -4.90
C PRO A 9 2.01 -12.43 -6.21
N ASN A 10 2.32 -11.82 -7.35
CA ASN A 10 2.16 -12.45 -8.66
C ASN A 10 3.18 -13.58 -8.93
N ASP A 11 4.27 -13.64 -8.17
CA ASP A 11 5.27 -14.70 -8.26
C ASP A 11 4.96 -15.89 -7.35
N ILE A 12 3.88 -15.81 -6.57
CA ILE A 12 3.42 -16.88 -5.69
C ILE A 12 2.56 -17.85 -6.50
N GLU A 13 2.84 -19.13 -6.34
CA GLU A 13 2.05 -20.23 -6.89
C GLU A 13 1.02 -20.73 -5.88
N SER A 14 1.46 -21.00 -4.63
CA SER A 14 0.58 -21.43 -3.55
C SER A 14 1.05 -20.89 -2.20
N ILE A 15 0.08 -20.75 -1.28
CA ILE A 15 0.33 -20.45 0.13
C ILE A 15 -0.36 -21.52 0.95
N GLU A 16 0.40 -22.20 1.79
CA GLU A 16 -0.10 -23.20 2.73
C GLU A 16 0.14 -22.75 4.16
N VAL A 17 -0.88 -22.85 5.00
CA VAL A 17 -0.80 -22.48 6.41
C VAL A 17 -0.87 -23.74 7.26
N LEU A 18 0.27 -24.12 7.87
CA LEU A 18 0.39 -25.26 8.76
C LEU A 18 0.07 -24.79 10.19
N LYS A 19 -1.03 -25.28 10.74
CA LYS A 19 -1.47 -24.93 12.12
C LYS A 19 -1.35 -26.09 13.09
N ASP A 20 -1.25 -27.32 12.58
CA ASP A 20 -1.20 -28.51 13.40
C ASP A 20 0.20 -28.76 13.96
N ALA A 21 0.29 -29.17 15.21
CA ALA A 21 1.56 -29.46 15.89
C ALA A 21 2.41 -30.52 15.16
N SER A 22 1.77 -31.53 14.54
CA SER A 22 2.45 -32.55 13.75
C SER A 22 3.09 -31.99 12.49
N ALA A 23 2.41 -31.10 11.78
CA ALA A 23 2.92 -30.48 10.57
C ALA A 23 4.00 -29.43 10.85
N THR A 24 3.95 -28.76 12.01
CA THR A 24 4.90 -27.72 12.40
C THR A 24 6.11 -28.26 13.16
N ALA A 25 6.11 -29.52 13.62
CA ALA A 25 7.17 -30.13 14.42
C ALA A 25 8.55 -30.07 13.76
N ILE A 26 8.62 -30.21 12.43
CA ILE A 26 9.87 -30.13 11.67
C ILE A 26 10.54 -28.75 11.71
N TYR A 27 9.79 -27.69 12.06
CA TYR A 27 10.28 -26.32 12.17
C TYR A 27 10.70 -25.93 13.60
N GLY A 28 10.57 -26.90 14.56
CA GLY A 28 10.96 -26.71 15.96
C GLY A 28 10.17 -25.59 16.64
N ALA A 29 10.80 -24.94 17.63
CA ALA A 29 10.18 -23.89 18.43
C ALA A 29 9.64 -22.69 17.60
N ARG A 30 10.22 -22.42 16.43
CA ARG A 30 9.76 -21.37 15.51
C ARG A 30 8.40 -21.67 14.89
N GLY A 31 8.01 -22.95 14.83
CA GLY A 31 6.72 -23.39 14.31
C GLY A 31 5.57 -23.35 15.32
N ALA A 32 5.82 -22.97 16.59
CA ALA A 32 4.82 -23.03 17.67
C ALA A 32 3.55 -22.19 17.41
N ASN A 33 3.70 -21.06 16.69
CA ASN A 33 2.59 -20.18 16.31
C ASN A 33 2.01 -20.47 14.92
N GLY A 34 2.40 -21.59 14.30
CA GLY A 34 2.06 -21.94 12.92
C GLY A 34 3.17 -21.56 11.92
N VAL A 35 3.11 -22.16 10.75
CA VAL A 35 4.05 -21.95 9.65
C VAL A 35 3.29 -21.59 8.39
N ILE A 36 3.71 -20.53 7.71
CA ILE A 36 3.21 -20.17 6.39
C ILE A 36 4.25 -20.62 5.37
N MET A 37 3.87 -21.59 4.55
CA MET A 37 4.71 -22.10 3.47
C MET A 37 4.31 -21.41 2.16
N VAL A 38 5.28 -20.76 1.50
CA VAL A 38 5.05 -20.06 0.25
C VAL A 38 5.80 -20.76 -0.87
N THR A 39 5.07 -21.29 -1.81
CA THR A 39 5.62 -21.84 -3.05
C THR A 39 5.58 -20.80 -4.14
N THR A 40 6.71 -20.54 -4.76
CA THR A 40 6.81 -19.54 -5.83
C THR A 40 6.84 -20.20 -7.20
N LYS A 41 6.25 -19.55 -8.20
CA LYS A 41 6.20 -20.00 -9.59
C LYS A 41 7.61 -20.37 -10.12
N ARG A 42 7.69 -21.44 -10.91
CA ARG A 42 8.91 -21.95 -11.54
C ARG A 42 8.72 -22.09 -13.05
N GLY A 43 9.71 -22.64 -13.75
CA GLY A 43 9.58 -23.00 -15.15
C GLY A 43 8.62 -24.19 -15.35
N LEU A 44 8.32 -24.52 -16.59
CA LEU A 44 7.42 -25.63 -16.98
C LEU A 44 8.15 -26.95 -16.78
N SER A 45 7.95 -27.58 -15.61
CA SER A 45 8.61 -28.85 -15.31
C SER A 45 7.90 -30.03 -16.02
N GLY A 46 8.67 -30.84 -16.75
CA GLY A 46 8.16 -32.05 -17.43
C GLY A 46 7.31 -31.77 -18.67
N THR A 47 7.17 -30.53 -19.10
CA THR A 47 6.44 -30.13 -20.29
C THR A 47 7.39 -29.41 -21.26
N GLU A 48 7.47 -29.91 -22.50
CA GLU A 48 8.26 -29.25 -23.54
C GLU A 48 7.49 -28.05 -24.09
N GLY A 49 8.17 -26.91 -24.19
CA GLY A 49 7.62 -25.71 -24.80
C GLY A 49 7.99 -24.45 -24.06
N THR A 50 7.54 -23.32 -24.63
CA THR A 50 7.70 -21.99 -24.06
C THR A 50 6.34 -21.35 -23.88
N GLN A 51 6.10 -20.81 -22.70
CA GLN A 51 4.91 -20.04 -22.37
C GLN A 51 5.34 -18.63 -21.98
N MET A 52 4.70 -17.63 -22.58
CA MET A 52 4.89 -16.24 -22.26
C MET A 52 3.54 -15.63 -21.91
N SER A 53 3.50 -14.90 -20.81
CA SER A 53 2.30 -14.18 -20.39
C SER A 53 2.65 -12.77 -19.94
N TYR A 54 1.81 -11.82 -20.33
CA TYR A 54 1.86 -10.45 -19.86
C TYR A 54 0.53 -10.09 -19.21
N GLN A 55 0.61 -9.46 -18.04
CA GLN A 55 -0.54 -8.96 -17.32
C GLN A 55 -0.29 -7.50 -16.94
N GLY A 56 -1.16 -6.62 -17.41
CA GLY A 56 -1.17 -5.22 -17.05
C GLY A 56 -2.44 -4.87 -16.27
N SER A 57 -2.32 -4.01 -15.27
CA SER A 57 -3.47 -3.44 -14.56
C SER A 57 -3.26 -1.97 -14.28
N VAL A 58 -4.36 -1.21 -14.34
CA VAL A 58 -4.41 0.20 -13.95
C VAL A 58 -5.45 0.33 -12.85
N SER A 59 -5.13 1.08 -11.82
CA SER A 59 -6.02 1.37 -10.69
C SER A 59 -6.19 2.87 -10.53
N ILE A 60 -7.42 3.31 -10.31
CA ILE A 60 -7.76 4.69 -9.97
C ILE A 60 -8.33 4.67 -8.57
N ARG A 61 -7.79 5.49 -7.69
CA ARG A 61 -8.19 5.58 -6.29
C ARG A 61 -8.47 7.03 -5.92
N HIS A 62 -9.53 7.26 -5.19
CA HIS A 62 -9.90 8.56 -4.66
C HIS A 62 -10.36 8.40 -3.21
N MET A 63 -10.44 9.50 -2.48
CA MET A 63 -11.00 9.50 -1.14
C MET A 63 -12.50 9.15 -1.24
N ALA A 64 -12.89 8.08 -0.55
CA ALA A 64 -14.28 7.59 -0.61
C ALA A 64 -15.27 8.55 0.06
N ARG A 65 -14.85 9.22 1.14
CA ARG A 65 -15.67 10.19 1.87
C ARG A 65 -14.76 11.20 2.56
N LYS A 66 -15.07 12.48 2.42
CA LYS A 66 -14.51 13.55 3.24
C LYS A 66 -15.19 13.58 4.60
N MET A 67 -14.48 13.96 5.63
CA MET A 67 -15.09 14.30 6.92
C MET A 67 -15.82 15.62 6.78
N GLU A 68 -17.03 15.68 7.34
CA GLU A 68 -17.76 16.93 7.46
C GLU A 68 -17.09 17.75 8.57
N VAL A 69 -16.48 18.86 8.18
CA VAL A 69 -15.83 19.82 9.08
C VAL A 69 -16.47 21.18 8.89
N MET A 70 -16.39 22.03 9.91
CA MET A 70 -16.85 23.39 9.82
C MET A 70 -16.06 24.15 8.76
N ASN A 71 -16.74 24.97 7.97
CA ASN A 71 -16.10 25.98 7.16
C ASN A 71 -15.55 27.12 8.06
N ALA A 72 -14.79 28.05 7.46
CA ALA A 72 -14.14 29.10 8.23
C ALA A 72 -15.16 30.01 8.97
N GLN A 73 -16.31 30.29 8.37
CA GLN A 73 -17.36 31.10 9.01
C GLN A 73 -18.03 30.34 10.14
N GLU A 74 -18.42 29.08 9.91
CA GLU A 74 -19.04 28.23 10.92
C GLU A 74 -18.11 28.05 12.14
N TRP A 75 -16.81 27.94 11.91
CA TRP A 75 -15.83 27.87 12.99
C TRP A 75 -15.80 29.17 13.82
N CYS A 76 -15.80 30.34 13.17
CA CYS A 76 -15.89 31.62 13.85
C CYS A 76 -17.15 31.77 14.72
N ASP A 77 -18.29 31.35 14.16
CA ASP A 77 -19.58 31.41 14.85
C ASP A 77 -19.64 30.43 16.03
N ALA A 78 -19.12 29.22 15.84
CA ALA A 78 -19.01 28.23 16.91
C ALA A 78 -18.09 28.69 18.04
N PHE A 79 -16.99 29.35 17.72
CA PHE A 79 -16.08 29.93 18.70
C PHE A 79 -16.77 30.99 19.56
N MET A 80 -17.46 31.94 18.93
CA MET A 80 -18.21 32.98 19.64
C MET A 80 -19.31 32.39 20.54
N LYS A 81 -20.02 31.40 20.03
CA LYS A 81 -21.05 30.68 20.81
C LYS A 81 -20.46 29.89 21.99
N GLY A 82 -19.24 29.39 21.84
CA GLY A 82 -18.49 28.77 22.92
C GLY A 82 -18.26 29.74 24.11
N LEU A 83 -17.84 30.98 23.82
CA LEU A 83 -17.65 32.01 24.82
C LEU A 83 -18.98 32.39 25.51
N GLU A 84 -20.08 32.52 24.78
CA GLU A 84 -21.41 32.78 25.34
C GLU A 84 -21.85 31.66 26.32
N ASN A 85 -21.63 30.41 25.90
CA ASN A 85 -21.96 29.25 26.73
C ASN A 85 -21.11 29.18 28.01
N GLU A 86 -19.81 29.49 27.89
CA GLU A 86 -18.91 29.52 29.05
C GLU A 86 -19.35 30.58 30.06
N ASN A 87 -19.69 31.78 29.59
CA ASN A 87 -20.25 32.83 30.47
C ASN A 87 -21.54 32.39 31.15
N LYS A 88 -22.43 31.74 30.38
CA LYS A 88 -23.75 31.33 30.89
C LYS A 88 -23.68 30.19 31.90
N TYR A 89 -22.86 29.19 31.67
CA TYR A 89 -22.88 27.95 32.43
C TYR A 89 -21.76 27.84 33.47
N GLN A 90 -20.65 28.55 33.27
CA GLN A 90 -19.51 28.52 34.20
C GLN A 90 -19.36 29.81 35.00
N GLY A 91 -20.25 30.80 34.78
CA GLY A 91 -20.21 32.07 35.50
C GLY A 91 -19.00 32.94 35.20
N THR A 92 -18.33 32.68 34.08
CA THR A 92 -17.24 33.54 33.59
C THR A 92 -17.83 34.86 33.08
N SER A 93 -17.00 35.88 32.93
CA SER A 93 -17.39 37.18 32.38
C SER A 93 -16.49 37.55 31.21
N TRP A 94 -16.28 36.61 30.30
CA TRP A 94 -15.55 36.87 29.08
C TRP A 94 -16.26 37.94 28.26
N LYS A 95 -15.47 38.90 27.74
CA LYS A 95 -16.04 39.85 26.79
C LYS A 95 -16.48 39.13 25.54
N LEU A 96 -17.75 39.30 25.18
CA LEU A 96 -18.33 38.76 23.93
C LEU A 96 -17.90 39.59 22.71
N GLU A 97 -16.65 40.04 22.70
CA GLU A 97 -16.04 40.71 21.58
C GLU A 97 -15.22 39.69 20.78
N ARG A 98 -15.23 39.83 19.46
CA ARG A 98 -14.37 39.00 18.62
C ARG A 98 -12.91 39.16 19.06
N PRO A 99 -12.16 38.08 19.28
CA PRO A 99 -10.76 38.16 19.64
C PRO A 99 -9.95 39.02 18.67
N TYR A 100 -8.86 39.61 19.14
CA TYR A 100 -8.05 40.52 18.32
C TYR A 100 -7.55 39.92 17.01
N TRP A 101 -7.34 38.59 16.94
CA TRP A 101 -6.92 37.93 15.71
C TRP A 101 -8.02 37.92 14.63
N PHE A 102 -9.30 38.13 14.93
CA PHE A 102 -10.35 38.36 13.94
C PHE A 102 -10.25 39.73 13.28
N SER A 103 -9.40 40.60 13.77
CA SER A 103 -9.08 41.92 13.15
C SER A 103 -7.85 41.87 12.25
N ASP A 104 -7.15 40.73 12.17
CA ASP A 104 -5.97 40.61 11.32
C ASP A 104 -6.38 40.60 9.85
N ARG A 105 -6.05 41.68 9.16
CA ARG A 105 -6.42 41.91 7.76
C ARG A 105 -5.80 40.94 6.76
N ARG A 106 -4.88 40.14 7.19
CA ARG A 106 -4.34 39.03 6.36
C ARG A 106 -5.34 37.88 6.21
N TYR A 107 -6.22 37.72 7.19
CA TYR A 107 -7.14 36.57 7.28
C TYR A 107 -8.61 36.96 7.34
N PHE A 108 -8.91 38.22 7.73
CA PHE A 108 -10.28 38.70 7.92
C PHE A 108 -10.50 40.04 7.21
N ASP A 109 -11.72 40.24 6.74
CA ASP A 109 -12.16 41.52 6.15
C ASP A 109 -12.42 42.63 7.22
N ALA A 110 -12.93 43.77 6.78
CA ALA A 110 -13.27 44.89 7.66
C ALA A 110 -14.38 44.53 8.66
N ASN A 111 -15.24 43.60 8.32
CA ASN A 111 -16.39 43.14 9.12
C ASN A 111 -16.02 41.94 10.00
N GLY A 112 -14.77 41.45 9.91
CA GLY A 112 -14.32 40.27 10.65
C GLY A 112 -14.79 38.94 10.06
N ASN A 113 -15.16 38.90 8.78
CA ASN A 113 -15.43 37.63 8.10
C ASN A 113 -14.10 37.05 7.57
N PRO A 114 -13.94 35.73 7.56
CA PRO A 114 -12.74 35.10 7.02
C PRO A 114 -12.60 35.37 5.51
N LEU A 115 -11.39 35.69 5.06
CA LEU A 115 -11.06 35.93 3.66
C LEU A 115 -10.81 34.63 2.90
N TYR A 116 -10.53 33.53 3.60
CA TYR A 116 -10.20 32.24 3.03
C TYR A 116 -11.03 31.16 3.69
N ASP A 117 -11.50 30.23 2.87
CA ASP A 117 -12.17 29.01 3.29
C ASP A 117 -11.58 27.83 2.51
N THR A 118 -10.43 27.37 2.97
CA THR A 118 -9.66 26.32 2.29
C THR A 118 -10.07 24.95 2.76
N ASP A 119 -10.57 24.11 1.86
CA ASP A 119 -10.76 22.67 2.13
C ASP A 119 -9.41 21.95 2.15
N TRP A 120 -8.83 21.85 3.33
CA TRP A 120 -7.54 21.17 3.53
C TRP A 120 -7.57 19.69 3.18
N GLN A 121 -8.73 19.04 3.24
CA GLN A 121 -8.85 17.65 2.82
C GLN A 121 -8.70 17.55 1.29
N GLU A 122 -9.26 18.48 0.54
CA GLU A 122 -9.10 18.55 -0.91
C GLU A 122 -7.68 18.95 -1.31
N GLU A 123 -7.11 19.94 -0.60
CA GLU A 123 -5.74 20.36 -0.84
C GLU A 123 -4.71 19.25 -0.53
N ALA A 124 -4.95 18.43 0.50
CA ALA A 124 -4.05 17.35 0.89
C ALA A 124 -4.21 16.09 0.02
N THR A 125 -5.31 15.96 -0.71
CA THR A 125 -5.63 14.72 -1.43
C THR A 125 -5.67 14.91 -2.94
N ARG A 126 -5.65 13.80 -3.65
CA ARG A 126 -5.78 13.72 -5.11
C ARG A 126 -6.45 12.44 -5.54
N THR A 127 -6.96 12.41 -6.75
CA THR A 127 -7.23 11.15 -7.44
C THR A 127 -5.89 10.52 -7.80
N ALA A 128 -5.61 9.35 -7.24
CA ALA A 128 -4.36 8.63 -7.40
C ALA A 128 -4.47 7.58 -8.49
N VAL A 129 -3.50 7.54 -9.39
CA VAL A 129 -3.39 6.52 -10.43
C VAL A 129 -2.27 5.57 -10.07
N GLY A 130 -2.51 4.29 -10.27
CA GLY A 130 -1.50 3.26 -10.12
C GLY A 130 -1.52 2.32 -11.31
N HIS A 131 -0.38 1.76 -11.65
CA HIS A 131 -0.28 0.71 -12.66
C HIS A 131 0.69 -0.37 -12.24
N ASN A 132 0.45 -1.58 -12.74
CA ASN A 132 1.28 -2.75 -12.51
C ASN A 132 1.43 -3.53 -13.80
N HIS A 133 2.65 -3.97 -14.07
CA HIS A 133 3.02 -4.73 -15.27
C HIS A 133 3.78 -5.96 -14.84
N GLN A 134 3.31 -7.13 -15.25
CA GLN A 134 3.92 -8.42 -14.98
C GLN A 134 4.20 -9.14 -16.29
N LEU A 135 5.45 -9.53 -16.50
CA LEU A 135 5.88 -10.36 -17.60
C LEU A 135 6.42 -11.67 -17.06
N ASN A 136 5.86 -12.78 -17.52
CA ASN A 136 6.31 -14.12 -17.16
C ASN A 136 6.75 -14.85 -18.43
N ILE A 137 7.92 -15.44 -18.39
CA ILE A 137 8.47 -16.30 -19.46
C ILE A 137 8.87 -17.59 -18.80
N GLN A 138 8.25 -18.69 -19.22
CA GLN A 138 8.51 -20.01 -18.68
C GLN A 138 8.83 -20.94 -19.86
N GLN A 139 9.88 -21.73 -19.73
CA GLN A 139 10.26 -22.73 -20.69
C GLN A 139 10.53 -24.04 -19.98
N GLY A 140 10.16 -25.12 -20.64
CA GLY A 140 10.39 -26.49 -20.18
C GLY A 140 11.00 -27.35 -21.24
N THR A 141 11.78 -28.31 -20.79
CA THR A 141 12.26 -29.48 -21.54
C THR A 141 11.99 -30.75 -20.74
N LYS A 142 12.31 -31.93 -21.25
CA LYS A 142 12.20 -33.17 -20.50
C LYS A 142 13.02 -33.22 -19.22
N THR A 143 14.15 -32.49 -19.20
CA THR A 143 15.15 -32.60 -18.13
C THR A 143 15.44 -31.28 -17.46
N SER A 144 14.91 -30.16 -17.93
CA SER A 144 15.14 -28.86 -17.33
C SER A 144 13.96 -27.93 -17.51
N SER A 145 13.86 -26.95 -16.63
CA SER A 145 12.91 -25.84 -16.75
C SER A 145 13.54 -24.53 -16.33
N ILE A 146 13.13 -23.45 -16.98
CA ILE A 146 13.53 -22.09 -16.64
C ILE A 146 12.28 -21.21 -16.57
N GLY A 147 12.24 -20.36 -15.56
CA GLY A 147 11.20 -19.33 -15.40
C GLY A 147 11.84 -17.98 -15.12
N ALA A 148 11.47 -16.98 -15.90
CA ALA A 148 11.83 -15.57 -15.68
C ALA A 148 10.55 -14.77 -15.44
N PHE A 149 10.53 -14.02 -14.35
CA PHE A 149 9.39 -13.25 -13.90
C PHE A 149 9.85 -11.82 -13.64
N LEU A 150 9.24 -10.85 -14.31
CA LEU A 150 9.56 -9.44 -14.16
C LEU A 150 8.29 -8.69 -13.77
N ASN A 151 8.39 -7.85 -12.77
CA ASN A 151 7.27 -7.00 -12.35
C ASN A 151 7.75 -5.55 -12.18
N TYR A 152 6.93 -4.64 -12.65
CA TYR A 152 7.04 -3.22 -12.40
C TYR A 152 5.69 -2.70 -11.89
N SER A 153 5.72 -1.99 -10.78
CA SER A 153 4.52 -1.31 -10.26
C SER A 153 4.86 0.12 -9.82
N ASP A 154 3.96 1.04 -10.13
CA ASP A 154 4.00 2.43 -9.69
C ASP A 154 2.61 2.78 -9.15
N TYR A 155 2.52 3.06 -7.86
CA TYR A 155 1.29 3.40 -7.18
C TYR A 155 1.40 4.77 -6.52
N GLN A 156 0.61 5.71 -6.99
CA GLN A 156 0.42 6.97 -6.28
C GLN A 156 -0.49 6.77 -5.07
N GLY A 157 -0.21 7.48 -3.98
CA GLY A 157 -1.12 7.56 -2.83
C GLY A 157 -2.20 8.62 -3.04
N ILE A 158 -3.32 8.45 -2.34
CA ILE A 158 -4.42 9.43 -2.31
C ILE A 158 -3.95 10.75 -1.68
N MET A 159 -3.08 10.71 -0.70
CA MET A 159 -2.43 11.93 -0.19
C MET A 159 -1.37 12.41 -1.19
N LYS A 160 -1.35 13.71 -1.44
CA LYS A 160 -0.32 14.33 -2.29
C LYS A 160 1.08 14.01 -1.74
N ASN A 161 2.07 13.89 -2.62
CA ASN A 161 3.47 13.58 -2.29
C ASN A 161 3.72 12.18 -1.68
N THR A 162 2.78 11.25 -1.86
CA THR A 162 2.98 9.84 -1.50
C THR A 162 2.95 8.96 -2.74
N TRP A 163 3.88 8.02 -2.84
CA TRP A 163 3.96 7.04 -3.94
C TRP A 163 4.76 5.82 -3.48
N THR A 164 4.61 4.75 -4.21
CA THR A 164 5.43 3.55 -4.06
C THR A 164 5.74 3.00 -5.43
N LYS A 165 7.03 2.88 -5.76
CA LYS A 165 7.52 2.25 -6.98
C LYS A 165 8.25 0.98 -6.62
N ARG A 166 7.96 -0.11 -7.33
CA ARG A 166 8.63 -1.39 -7.12
C ARG A 166 9.01 -2.01 -8.45
N ILE A 167 10.24 -2.48 -8.51
CA ILE A 167 10.74 -3.35 -9.58
C ILE A 167 11.15 -4.64 -8.93
N SER A 168 10.68 -5.77 -9.45
CA SER A 168 11.12 -7.08 -9.02
C SER A 168 11.44 -7.96 -10.20
N GLY A 169 12.49 -8.76 -10.06
CA GLY A 169 12.90 -9.76 -11.01
C GLY A 169 13.17 -11.07 -10.30
N LYS A 170 12.71 -12.17 -10.89
CA LYS A 170 12.94 -13.52 -10.42
C LYS A 170 13.37 -14.41 -11.57
N LEU A 171 14.41 -15.22 -11.34
CA LEU A 171 14.88 -16.24 -12.23
C LEU A 171 14.90 -17.58 -11.47
N ALA A 172 14.20 -18.56 -11.97
CA ALA A 172 14.20 -19.93 -11.45
C ALA A 172 14.66 -20.88 -12.53
N TYR A 173 15.65 -21.72 -12.23
CA TYR A 173 16.15 -22.76 -13.10
C TYR A 173 16.20 -24.07 -12.35
N ASP A 174 15.62 -25.11 -12.88
CA ASP A 174 15.64 -26.47 -12.34
C ASP A 174 16.12 -27.43 -13.43
N ALA A 175 16.99 -28.37 -13.08
CA ALA A 175 17.48 -29.37 -13.99
C ALA A 175 17.65 -30.73 -13.33
N LYS A 176 17.40 -31.77 -14.11
CA LYS A 176 17.65 -33.18 -13.78
C LYS A 176 18.58 -33.79 -14.84
N PRO A 177 19.88 -33.45 -14.80
CA PRO A 177 20.83 -33.91 -15.82
C PRO A 177 20.99 -35.42 -15.81
N THR A 178 20.75 -36.07 -14.67
CA THR A 178 20.74 -37.53 -14.52
C THR A 178 19.60 -37.96 -13.62
N LYS A 179 19.26 -39.29 -13.59
CA LYS A 179 18.18 -39.82 -12.75
C LYS A 179 18.38 -39.64 -11.25
N TRP A 180 19.62 -39.51 -10.82
CA TRP A 180 20.01 -39.39 -9.41
C TRP A 180 20.32 -37.96 -8.99
N LEU A 181 20.47 -37.00 -9.92
CA LEU A 181 20.85 -35.62 -9.62
C LEU A 181 19.73 -34.66 -10.02
N THR A 182 19.25 -33.92 -9.03
CA THR A 182 18.38 -32.77 -9.26
C THR A 182 19.10 -31.52 -8.73
N THR A 183 19.15 -30.47 -9.54
CA THR A 183 19.77 -29.19 -9.19
C THR A 183 18.83 -28.06 -9.55
N GLY A 184 18.89 -26.97 -8.77
CA GLY A 184 18.05 -25.80 -9.00
C GLY A 184 18.69 -24.53 -8.47
N ILE A 185 18.39 -23.43 -9.13
CA ILE A 185 18.82 -22.07 -8.74
C ILE A 185 17.55 -21.19 -8.72
N ASN A 186 17.42 -20.40 -7.69
CA ASN A 186 16.38 -19.39 -7.58
C ASN A 186 17.01 -18.06 -7.16
N LEU A 187 16.95 -17.08 -8.05
CA LEU A 187 17.46 -15.73 -7.83
C LEU A 187 16.28 -14.77 -7.79
N MET A 188 16.27 -13.88 -6.80
CA MET A 188 15.25 -12.86 -6.68
C MET A 188 15.90 -11.52 -6.36
N VAL A 189 15.48 -10.49 -7.07
CA VAL A 189 15.92 -9.10 -6.86
C VAL A 189 14.68 -8.23 -6.73
N ASN A 190 14.65 -7.41 -5.68
CA ASN A 190 13.58 -6.45 -5.44
C ASN A 190 14.17 -5.09 -5.12
N HIS A 191 13.60 -4.04 -5.73
CA HIS A 191 13.90 -2.66 -5.41
C HIS A 191 12.58 -1.91 -5.19
N THR A 192 12.49 -1.20 -4.07
CA THR A 192 11.30 -0.39 -3.72
C THR A 192 11.75 1.00 -3.29
N THR A 193 11.09 2.01 -3.83
CA THR A 193 11.28 3.42 -3.49
C THR A 193 10.00 3.99 -2.91
#